data_26d3f500f4c6f19dbdc3cdc2cb9d52bc
#
_entry.id   26d3f500f4c6f19dbdc3cdc2cb9d52bc
#
_cell.length_a   1.000
_cell.length_b   1.000
_cell.length_c   1.000
_cell.angle_alpha   90.00
_cell.angle_beta   90.00
_cell.angle_gamma   90.00
#
_symmetry.space_group_name_H-M   'P 1'
#
loop_
_entity.id
_entity.type
_entity.pdbx_description
1 polymer ?
#
loop_
_entity_poly.entity_id
_entity_poly.type
_entity_poly.pdbx_seq_one_letter_code
_entity_poly.pdbx_strand_id
1 'polypeptide(L)'
;TTLFSAGLYMVLRALAGYYNKVYGGEWGAVLQITFLFGAGVVLVTLLFSGQFRARIKVFFNKHFFSSRYDYREEWLRVIGLLAGERVDLPLSERVIWALAEIVESSGGLLWLRSEKGSYRYRARFNAQSEVEPLIDVREPMVSFMEARRWVIDLREYRSSPDLYGDLELPDWLLQTSDAWLIVPLIHDERLLGFVMLLQPRAPQTINWENRDLLKTVGMQAASYLALNQAAEALAEARQFEGFNRLSAFVIHDLKNLIAQLSLVAKNAARHKHNPEFIDDAVSTI
;
A
#
# COMPACT_ATOMS: atom_id res chain seq x y z
N THR A 1 29.52 -23.59 3.96
CA THR A 1 29.76 -24.62 2.91
C THR A 1 30.95 -25.53 3.30
N THR A 2 32.07 -24.99 3.77
CA THR A 2 33.27 -25.77 4.13
C THR A 2 33.07 -26.73 5.32
N LEU A 3 32.30 -26.34 6.36
CA LEU A 3 31.97 -27.19 7.50
C LEU A 3 31.03 -28.36 7.12
N PHE A 4 30.07 -28.13 6.22
CA PHE A 4 29.16 -29.16 5.77
C PHE A 4 29.87 -30.21 4.85
N SER A 5 30.70 -29.73 3.94
CA SER A 5 31.51 -30.61 3.10
C SER A 5 32.54 -31.41 3.90
N ALA A 6 33.17 -30.79 4.92
CA ALA A 6 34.07 -31.49 5.82
C ALA A 6 33.34 -32.53 6.69
N GLY A 7 32.15 -32.21 7.20
CA GLY A 7 31.31 -33.16 7.93
C GLY A 7 30.86 -34.35 7.09
N LEU A 8 30.39 -34.09 5.86
CA LEU A 8 30.00 -35.14 4.91
C LEU A 8 31.19 -36.03 4.54
N TYR A 9 32.37 -35.42 4.29
CA TYR A 9 33.61 -36.18 4.02
C TYR A 9 34.01 -37.06 5.20
N MET A 10 33.93 -36.57 6.46
CA MET A 10 34.23 -37.38 7.64
C MET A 10 33.26 -38.55 7.83
N VAL A 11 31.97 -38.37 7.60
CA VAL A 11 30.97 -39.44 7.67
C VAL A 11 31.22 -40.50 6.59
N LEU A 12 31.48 -40.08 5.35
CA LEU A 12 31.78 -41.00 4.24
C LEU A 12 33.07 -41.77 4.50
N ARG A 13 34.11 -41.13 5.05
CA ARG A 13 35.37 -41.79 5.42
C ARG A 13 35.21 -42.75 6.58
N ALA A 14 34.40 -42.41 7.59
CA ALA A 14 34.11 -43.31 8.72
C ALA A 14 33.32 -44.56 8.27
N LEU A 15 32.31 -44.37 7.40
CA LEU A 15 31.54 -45.44 6.79
C LEU A 15 32.43 -46.34 5.91
N ALA A 16 33.28 -45.77 5.09
CA ALA A 16 34.24 -46.53 4.26
C ALA A 16 35.24 -47.32 5.11
N GLY A 17 35.75 -46.72 6.21
CA GLY A 17 36.64 -47.36 7.18
C GLY A 17 35.96 -48.54 7.92
N TYR A 18 34.70 -48.36 8.33
CA TYR A 18 33.90 -49.41 8.97
C TYR A 18 33.65 -50.60 8.02
N TYR A 19 33.27 -50.35 6.77
CA TYR A 19 33.04 -51.36 5.74
C TYR A 19 34.32 -52.13 5.41
N ASN A 20 35.46 -51.45 5.31
CA ASN A 20 36.74 -52.10 5.02
C ASN A 20 37.20 -53.00 6.19
N LYS A 21 36.84 -52.67 7.44
CA LYS A 21 37.14 -53.46 8.64
C LYS A 21 36.25 -54.71 8.79
N VAL A 22 35.00 -54.63 8.34
CA VAL A 22 34.00 -55.71 8.48
C VAL A 22 34.02 -56.68 7.31
N TYR A 23 34.32 -56.19 6.11
CA TYR A 23 34.27 -57.00 4.87
C TYR A 23 35.62 -57.05 4.14
N GLY A 24 36.75 -56.93 4.84
CA GLY A 24 38.09 -56.87 4.28
C GLY A 24 38.39 -57.94 3.28
N GLY A 25 38.51 -57.55 1.98
CA GLY A 25 38.80 -58.36 0.80
C GLY A 25 38.53 -57.50 -0.45
N GLU A 26 38.84 -58.07 -1.65
CA GLU A 26 38.66 -57.38 -2.96
C GLU A 26 37.24 -56.87 -3.20
N TRP A 27 36.22 -57.45 -2.57
CA TRP A 27 34.82 -57.02 -2.63
C TRP A 27 34.55 -55.68 -1.93
N GLY A 28 35.32 -55.29 -0.94
CA GLY A 28 35.18 -54.01 -0.27
C GLY A 28 35.50 -52.85 -1.19
N ALA A 29 36.50 -52.95 -2.03
CA ALA A 29 36.89 -51.93 -3.01
C ALA A 29 35.83 -51.78 -4.12
N VAL A 30 35.25 -52.89 -4.60
CA VAL A 30 34.21 -52.91 -5.64
C VAL A 30 32.94 -52.23 -5.12
N LEU A 31 32.50 -52.53 -3.88
CA LEU A 31 31.33 -51.90 -3.26
C LEU A 31 31.55 -50.40 -3.04
N GLN A 32 32.76 -50.00 -2.62
CA GLN A 32 33.10 -48.59 -2.41
C GLN A 32 33.05 -47.78 -3.71
N ILE A 33 33.61 -48.32 -4.79
CA ILE A 33 33.61 -47.69 -6.13
C ILE A 33 32.16 -47.61 -6.66
N THR A 34 31.36 -48.69 -6.51
CA THR A 34 29.97 -48.71 -6.96
C THR A 34 29.11 -47.69 -6.21
N PHE A 35 29.32 -47.55 -4.87
CA PHE A 35 28.62 -46.59 -4.07
C PHE A 35 29.00 -45.16 -4.43
N LEU A 36 30.30 -44.88 -4.63
CA LEU A 36 30.80 -43.58 -5.07
C LEU A 36 30.26 -43.20 -6.46
N PHE A 37 30.25 -44.15 -7.39
CA PHE A 37 29.71 -43.93 -8.72
C PHE A 37 28.20 -43.69 -8.69
N GLY A 38 27.43 -44.47 -7.92
CA GLY A 38 25.99 -44.26 -7.71
C GLY A 38 25.67 -42.94 -7.09
N ALA A 39 26.40 -42.54 -6.05
CA ALA A 39 26.25 -41.21 -5.42
C ALA A 39 26.60 -40.08 -6.39
N GLY A 40 27.63 -40.24 -7.21
CA GLY A 40 28.00 -39.28 -8.26
C GLY A 40 26.91 -39.11 -9.32
N VAL A 41 26.34 -40.22 -9.81
CA VAL A 41 25.22 -40.18 -10.78
C VAL A 41 23.99 -39.50 -10.19
N VAL A 42 23.62 -39.81 -8.95
CA VAL A 42 22.50 -39.16 -8.26
C VAL A 42 22.78 -37.66 -8.11
N LEU A 43 23.98 -37.28 -7.68
CA LEU A 43 24.36 -35.87 -7.52
C LEU A 43 24.29 -35.12 -8.86
N VAL A 44 24.81 -35.67 -9.92
CA VAL A 44 24.77 -35.11 -11.27
C VAL A 44 23.32 -34.96 -11.74
N THR A 45 22.50 -36.03 -11.59
CA THR A 45 21.08 -35.98 -11.96
C THR A 45 20.32 -34.87 -11.20
N LEU A 46 20.58 -34.73 -9.91
CA LEU A 46 20.00 -33.66 -9.08
C LEU A 46 20.47 -32.26 -9.52
N LEU A 47 21.74 -32.10 -9.85
CA LEU A 47 22.29 -30.81 -10.32
C LEU A 47 21.78 -30.43 -11.71
N PHE A 48 21.49 -31.39 -12.59
CA PHE A 48 20.94 -31.12 -13.92
C PHE A 48 19.41 -30.99 -13.94
N SER A 49 18.70 -31.41 -12.89
CA SER A 49 17.26 -31.25 -12.78
C SER A 49 16.89 -29.77 -12.61
N GLY A 50 16.24 -29.16 -13.61
CA GLY A 50 15.77 -27.78 -13.57
C GLY A 50 14.80 -27.50 -12.39
N GLN A 51 13.94 -28.48 -12.08
CA GLN A 51 13.00 -28.38 -10.95
C GLN A 51 13.72 -28.44 -9.59
N PHE A 52 14.77 -29.24 -9.47
CA PHE A 52 15.55 -29.34 -8.24
C PHE A 52 16.40 -28.08 -8.00
N ARG A 53 17.01 -27.52 -9.05
CA ARG A 53 17.69 -26.23 -8.98
C ARG A 53 16.76 -25.11 -8.58
N ALA A 54 15.54 -25.06 -9.11
CA ALA A 54 14.54 -24.07 -8.72
C ALA A 54 14.13 -24.23 -7.24
N ARG A 55 13.90 -25.45 -6.77
CA ARG A 55 13.57 -25.72 -5.36
C ARG A 55 14.74 -25.42 -4.41
N ILE A 56 15.96 -25.78 -4.80
CA ILE A 56 17.17 -25.45 -4.05
C ILE A 56 17.37 -23.92 -4.02
N LYS A 57 17.20 -23.22 -5.14
CA LYS A 57 17.32 -21.75 -5.20
C LYS A 57 16.31 -21.08 -4.26
N VAL A 58 15.06 -21.56 -4.24
CA VAL A 58 14.02 -21.07 -3.31
C VAL A 58 14.37 -21.40 -1.86
N PHE A 59 14.84 -22.62 -1.58
CA PHE A 59 15.25 -23.05 -0.24
C PHE A 59 16.44 -22.23 0.29
N PHE A 60 17.49 -22.04 -0.53
CA PHE A 60 18.64 -21.22 -0.16
C PHE A 60 18.30 -19.74 -0.03
N ASN A 61 17.47 -19.17 -0.93
CA ASN A 61 16.99 -17.82 -0.78
C ASN A 61 16.17 -17.63 0.51
N LYS A 62 15.37 -18.62 0.89
CA LYS A 62 14.53 -18.56 2.09
C LYS A 62 15.29 -18.75 3.41
N HIS A 63 16.41 -19.52 3.43
CA HIS A 63 17.07 -19.91 4.68
C HIS A 63 18.50 -19.37 4.83
N PHE A 64 19.16 -18.95 3.77
CA PHE A 64 20.59 -18.55 3.81
C PHE A 64 20.83 -17.09 3.43
N PHE A 65 19.91 -16.45 2.70
CA PHE A 65 19.96 -15.01 2.60
C PHE A 65 19.16 -14.48 3.78
N SER A 66 19.86 -14.19 4.87
CA SER A 66 19.30 -13.45 5.99
C SER A 66 18.68 -12.18 5.41
N SER A 67 17.40 -11.96 5.72
CA SER A 67 16.61 -10.82 5.37
C SER A 67 17.49 -9.56 5.34
N ARG A 68 17.63 -8.93 4.18
CA ARG A 68 18.33 -7.65 4.03
C ARG A 68 17.65 -6.54 4.81
N TYR A 69 16.43 -6.82 5.26
CA TYR A 69 15.60 -5.89 6.00
C TYR A 69 15.47 -6.38 7.45
N ASP A 70 15.92 -5.56 8.38
CA ASP A 70 15.36 -5.62 9.72
C ASP A 70 13.91 -5.08 9.58
N TYR A 71 12.95 -6.00 9.40
CA TYR A 71 11.53 -5.68 9.26
C TYR A 71 11.04 -4.70 10.32
N ARG A 72 11.64 -4.74 11.49
CA ARG A 72 11.27 -3.90 12.61
C ARG A 72 11.74 -2.45 12.40
N GLU A 73 12.97 -2.25 11.94
CA GLU A 73 13.50 -0.91 11.67
C GLU A 73 12.78 -0.26 10.51
N GLU A 74 12.55 -1.02 9.44
CA GLU A 74 11.83 -0.53 8.27
C GLU A 74 10.38 -0.21 8.60
N TRP A 75 9.73 -1.08 9.37
CA TRP A 75 8.37 -0.83 9.87
C TRP A 75 8.26 0.43 10.71
N LEU A 76 9.18 0.64 11.65
CA LEU A 76 9.21 1.84 12.49
C LEU A 76 9.45 3.11 11.67
N ARG A 77 10.31 3.04 10.66
CA ARG A 77 10.56 4.13 9.73
C ARG A 77 9.29 4.51 8.96
N VAL A 78 8.61 3.53 8.39
CA VAL A 78 7.37 3.72 7.64
C VAL A 78 6.26 4.31 8.51
N ILE A 79 6.07 3.79 9.73
CA ILE A 79 5.08 4.34 10.67
C ILE A 79 5.42 5.79 11.03
N GLY A 80 6.69 6.11 11.30
CA GLY A 80 7.14 7.48 11.56
C GLY A 80 6.85 8.43 10.39
N LEU A 81 7.06 7.98 9.15
CA LEU A 81 6.71 8.74 7.94
C LEU A 81 5.20 8.98 7.83
N LEU A 82 4.39 7.94 8.02
CA LEU A 82 2.92 8.05 7.96
C LEU A 82 2.36 8.92 9.09
N ALA A 83 2.91 8.83 10.29
CA ALA A 83 2.51 9.64 11.44
C ALA A 83 2.89 11.13 11.30
N GLY A 84 3.83 11.47 10.43
CA GLY A 84 4.21 12.87 10.16
C GLY A 84 5.18 13.46 11.17
N GLU A 85 5.89 12.63 11.93
CA GLU A 85 6.77 13.08 13.00
C GLU A 85 7.95 13.98 12.55
N ARG A 86 8.23 14.05 11.23
CA ARG A 86 9.42 14.76 10.71
C ARG A 86 9.22 15.52 9.41
N VAL A 87 8.00 15.63 8.88
CA VAL A 87 7.83 16.13 7.50
C VAL A 87 6.54 16.94 7.34
N ASP A 88 6.66 18.19 6.86
CA ASP A 88 5.55 19.07 6.51
C ASP A 88 4.89 18.72 5.16
N LEU A 89 4.78 17.41 4.84
CA LEU A 89 4.11 16.93 3.64
C LEU A 89 2.68 16.45 3.96
N PRO A 90 1.73 16.64 3.03
CA PRO A 90 0.39 16.07 3.14
C PRO A 90 0.45 14.54 3.28
N LEU A 91 -0.52 13.94 4.02
CA LEU A 91 -0.57 12.50 4.23
C LEU A 91 -0.52 11.70 2.91
N SER A 92 -1.20 12.18 1.87
CA SER A 92 -1.21 11.55 0.55
C SER A 92 0.19 11.43 -0.08
N GLU A 93 1.03 12.44 0.08
CA GLU A 93 2.41 12.43 -0.43
C GLU A 93 3.32 11.56 0.45
N ARG A 94 3.10 11.58 1.78
CA ARG A 94 3.82 10.71 2.71
C ARG A 94 3.57 9.23 2.45
N VAL A 95 2.33 8.86 2.07
CA VAL A 95 2.00 7.49 1.66
C VAL A 95 2.80 7.06 0.44
N ILE A 96 2.88 7.91 -0.59
CA ILE A 96 3.68 7.60 -1.78
C ILE A 96 5.16 7.45 -1.40
N TRP A 97 5.68 8.39 -0.62
CA TRP A 97 7.08 8.35 -0.18
C TRP A 97 7.40 7.11 0.63
N ALA A 98 6.56 6.76 1.62
CA ALA A 98 6.76 5.58 2.45
C ALA A 98 6.82 4.28 1.64
N LEU A 99 5.97 4.14 0.62
CA LEU A 99 6.00 2.99 -0.30
C LEU A 99 7.20 3.04 -1.25
N ALA A 100 7.57 4.23 -1.73
CA ALA A 100 8.71 4.42 -2.62
C ALA A 100 10.04 4.06 -1.93
N GLU A 101 10.20 4.41 -0.66
CA GLU A 101 11.40 4.14 0.14
C GLU A 101 11.69 2.63 0.27
N ILE A 102 10.65 1.80 0.42
CA ILE A 102 10.79 0.33 0.55
C ILE A 102 11.51 -0.29 -0.65
N VAL A 103 11.32 0.28 -1.83
CA VAL A 103 11.84 -0.27 -3.10
C VAL A 103 12.76 0.70 -3.81
N GLU A 104 13.25 1.74 -3.11
CA GLU A 104 14.12 2.77 -3.65
C GLU A 104 13.57 3.40 -4.96
N SER A 105 12.23 3.47 -5.07
CA SER A 105 11.56 4.09 -6.20
C SER A 105 11.88 5.59 -6.26
N SER A 106 11.97 6.15 -7.46
CA SER A 106 12.22 7.59 -7.65
C SER A 106 11.07 8.48 -7.20
N GLY A 107 9.83 7.94 -7.14
CA GLY A 107 8.61 8.66 -6.77
C GLY A 107 7.36 7.86 -7.16
N GLY A 108 6.20 8.53 -7.19
CA GLY A 108 4.96 7.86 -7.54
C GLY A 108 3.74 8.79 -7.57
N LEU A 109 2.60 8.20 -7.91
CA LEU A 109 1.30 8.84 -7.98
C LEU A 109 0.28 8.03 -7.18
N LEU A 110 -0.69 8.72 -6.58
CA LEU A 110 -1.76 8.13 -5.76
C LEU A 110 -3.12 8.40 -6.39
N TRP A 111 -3.91 7.34 -6.52
CA TRP A 111 -5.35 7.41 -6.83
C TRP A 111 -6.16 6.93 -5.64
N LEU A 112 -7.21 7.65 -5.31
CA LEU A 112 -8.16 7.30 -4.27
C LEU A 112 -9.58 7.19 -4.84
N ARG A 113 -10.35 6.29 -4.24
CA ARG A 113 -11.75 6.08 -4.58
C ARG A 113 -12.57 7.29 -4.19
N SER A 114 -13.36 7.80 -5.14
CA SER A 114 -14.34 8.86 -4.92
C SER A 114 -15.69 8.26 -4.49
N GLU A 115 -16.57 9.08 -3.92
CA GLU A 115 -17.94 8.69 -3.58
C GLU A 115 -18.75 8.15 -4.77
N LYS A 116 -18.41 8.59 -5.99
CA LYS A 116 -19.06 8.14 -7.23
C LYS A 116 -18.56 6.79 -7.74
N GLY A 117 -17.65 6.13 -6.97
CA GLY A 117 -17.14 4.80 -7.32
C GLY A 117 -16.05 4.79 -8.39
N SER A 118 -15.47 5.92 -8.76
CA SER A 118 -14.29 6.01 -9.62
C SER A 118 -13.03 6.32 -8.81
N TYR A 119 -11.87 5.94 -9.33
CA TYR A 119 -10.58 6.31 -8.73
C TYR A 119 -10.07 7.58 -9.40
N ARG A 120 -9.78 8.59 -8.57
CA ARG A 120 -9.27 9.88 -9.02
C ARG A 120 -7.85 10.08 -8.52
N TYR A 121 -7.06 10.70 -9.35
CA TYR A 121 -5.77 11.22 -8.95
C TYR A 121 -5.88 12.13 -7.71
N ARG A 122 -4.99 11.93 -6.76
CA ARG A 122 -5.01 12.65 -5.47
C ARG A 122 -3.70 13.39 -5.16
N ALA A 123 -2.57 12.74 -5.40
CA ALA A 123 -1.26 13.30 -5.08
C ALA A 123 -0.15 12.67 -5.91
N ARG A 124 0.99 13.36 -5.97
CA ARG A 124 2.23 12.87 -6.54
C ARG A 124 3.42 13.22 -5.63
N PHE A 125 4.42 12.39 -5.69
CA PHE A 125 5.69 12.64 -5.02
C PHE A 125 6.82 12.36 -6.02
N ASN A 126 7.71 13.35 -6.26
CA ASN A 126 8.81 13.28 -7.22
C ASN A 126 8.43 12.73 -8.61
N ALA A 127 7.23 12.99 -9.09
CA ALA A 127 6.72 12.57 -10.38
C ALA A 127 6.39 13.77 -11.27
N GLN A 128 6.73 13.68 -12.56
CA GLN A 128 6.41 14.70 -13.57
C GLN A 128 5.38 14.16 -14.59
N SER A 129 4.45 13.33 -14.16
CA SER A 129 3.42 12.80 -15.06
C SER A 129 2.33 13.85 -15.31
N GLU A 130 2.01 14.07 -16.58
CA GLU A 130 0.88 14.89 -17.02
C GLU A 130 -0.41 14.08 -17.16
N VAL A 131 -0.34 12.76 -17.05
CA VAL A 131 -1.47 11.85 -17.28
C VAL A 131 -2.09 11.48 -15.94
N GLU A 132 -3.29 11.98 -15.71
CA GLU A 132 -4.08 11.75 -14.49
C GLU A 132 -5.45 11.12 -14.84
N PRO A 133 -5.49 9.89 -15.37
CA PRO A 133 -6.73 9.30 -15.84
C PRO A 133 -7.72 9.06 -14.69
N LEU A 134 -8.99 9.25 -15.00
CA LEU A 134 -10.07 8.76 -14.17
C LEU A 134 -10.23 7.26 -14.45
N ILE A 135 -10.20 6.43 -13.40
CA ILE A 135 -10.27 4.98 -13.52
C ILE A 135 -11.61 4.50 -12.98
N ASP A 136 -12.35 3.76 -13.79
CA ASP A 136 -13.64 3.20 -13.39
C ASP A 136 -13.44 2.03 -12.42
N VAL A 137 -14.36 1.86 -11.48
CA VAL A 137 -14.36 0.73 -10.54
C VAL A 137 -14.49 -0.63 -11.26
N ARG A 138 -15.00 -0.64 -12.49
CA ARG A 138 -15.18 -1.86 -13.30
C ARG A 138 -13.94 -2.27 -14.07
N GLU A 139 -12.87 -1.46 -14.04
CA GLU A 139 -11.62 -1.82 -14.71
C GLU A 139 -11.11 -3.17 -14.19
N PRO A 140 -10.66 -4.08 -15.07
CA PRO A 140 -10.14 -5.40 -14.69
C PRO A 140 -9.02 -5.32 -13.65
N MET A 141 -8.17 -4.29 -13.74
CA MET A 141 -7.10 -4.01 -12.79
C MET A 141 -7.64 -3.80 -11.36
N VAL A 142 -8.75 -3.10 -11.20
CA VAL A 142 -9.38 -2.85 -9.89
C VAL A 142 -9.87 -4.15 -9.27
N SER A 143 -10.63 -4.92 -10.02
CA SER A 143 -11.15 -6.22 -9.59
C SER A 143 -10.03 -7.20 -9.23
N PHE A 144 -8.94 -7.20 -9.99
CA PHE A 144 -7.76 -8.01 -9.71
C PHE A 144 -7.10 -7.62 -8.38
N MET A 145 -6.90 -6.31 -8.15
CA MET A 145 -6.30 -5.81 -6.90
C MET A 145 -7.17 -6.10 -5.68
N GLU A 146 -8.49 -5.99 -5.79
CA GLU A 146 -9.41 -6.33 -4.70
C GLU A 146 -9.40 -7.83 -4.39
N ALA A 147 -9.49 -8.69 -5.40
CA ALA A 147 -9.58 -10.13 -5.22
C ALA A 147 -8.26 -10.75 -4.77
N ARG A 148 -7.15 -10.37 -5.39
CA ARG A 148 -5.84 -10.98 -5.15
C ARG A 148 -4.97 -10.24 -4.15
N ARG A 149 -5.27 -8.97 -3.88
CA ARG A 149 -4.45 -8.10 -3.00
C ARG A 149 -2.97 -8.15 -3.39
N TRP A 150 -2.72 -8.15 -4.70
CA TRP A 150 -1.41 -8.39 -5.27
C TRP A 150 -0.77 -7.10 -5.77
N VAL A 151 0.53 -6.92 -5.50
CA VAL A 151 1.33 -5.84 -6.09
C VAL A 151 1.64 -6.21 -7.53
N ILE A 152 1.20 -5.38 -8.48
CA ILE A 152 1.43 -5.61 -9.90
C ILE A 152 2.79 -5.03 -10.27
N ASP A 153 3.69 -5.88 -10.77
CA ASP A 153 4.97 -5.46 -11.37
C ASP A 153 4.81 -5.39 -12.89
N LEU A 154 4.87 -4.19 -13.45
CA LEU A 154 4.65 -3.95 -14.87
C LEU A 154 5.77 -4.53 -15.75
N ARG A 155 6.98 -4.71 -15.21
CA ARG A 155 8.08 -5.38 -15.92
C ARG A 155 7.80 -6.90 -16.00
N GLU A 156 7.39 -7.49 -14.88
CA GLU A 156 7.01 -8.90 -14.83
C GLU A 156 5.77 -9.18 -15.68
N TYR A 157 4.76 -8.31 -15.63
CA TYR A 157 3.58 -8.40 -16.47
C TYR A 157 3.91 -8.42 -17.97
N ARG A 158 4.83 -7.54 -18.42
CA ARG A 158 5.27 -7.50 -19.83
C ARG A 158 6.07 -8.73 -20.24
N SER A 159 6.83 -9.35 -19.33
CA SER A 159 7.68 -10.52 -19.63
C SER A 159 6.97 -11.85 -19.44
N SER A 160 5.98 -11.90 -18.56
CA SER A 160 5.30 -13.14 -18.14
C SER A 160 3.85 -12.86 -17.76
N PRO A 161 2.98 -12.45 -18.70
CA PRO A 161 1.58 -12.09 -18.44
C PRO A 161 0.78 -13.24 -17.82
N ASP A 162 1.13 -14.49 -18.14
CA ASP A 162 0.46 -15.69 -17.61
C ASP A 162 0.44 -15.77 -16.07
N LEU A 163 1.39 -15.11 -15.39
CA LEU A 163 1.42 -15.05 -13.92
C LEU A 163 0.25 -14.26 -13.34
N TYR A 164 -0.31 -13.35 -14.12
CA TYR A 164 -1.40 -12.49 -13.72
C TYR A 164 -2.77 -13.01 -14.19
N GLY A 165 -2.81 -14.17 -14.89
CA GLY A 165 -4.01 -14.76 -15.44
C GLY A 165 -4.64 -13.88 -16.53
N ASP A 166 -5.95 -13.64 -16.44
CA ASP A 166 -6.69 -12.84 -17.43
C ASP A 166 -6.69 -11.32 -17.10
N LEU A 167 -5.66 -10.83 -16.41
CA LEU A 167 -5.56 -9.40 -16.09
C LEU A 167 -5.26 -8.60 -17.35
N GLU A 168 -6.17 -7.72 -17.70
CA GLU A 168 -5.95 -6.69 -18.71
C GLU A 168 -5.63 -5.35 -18.03
N LEU A 169 -4.48 -4.76 -18.39
CA LEU A 169 -4.07 -3.45 -17.89
C LEU A 169 -4.45 -2.37 -18.92
N PRO A 170 -4.90 -1.19 -18.46
CA PRO A 170 -5.28 -0.11 -19.37
C PRO A 170 -4.06 0.43 -20.14
N ASP A 171 -4.28 0.82 -21.39
CA ASP A 171 -3.24 1.27 -22.33
C ASP A 171 -2.40 2.41 -21.78
N TRP A 172 -3.01 3.37 -21.09
CA TRP A 172 -2.28 4.50 -20.50
C TRP A 172 -1.20 4.05 -19.52
N LEU A 173 -1.46 2.98 -18.75
CA LEU A 173 -0.50 2.45 -17.79
C LEU A 173 0.66 1.74 -18.49
N LEU A 174 0.35 1.00 -19.56
CA LEU A 174 1.37 0.33 -20.37
C LEU A 174 2.24 1.29 -21.17
N GLN A 175 1.70 2.45 -21.54
CA GLN A 175 2.40 3.52 -22.28
C GLN A 175 3.23 4.41 -21.36
N THR A 176 2.97 4.41 -20.06
CA THR A 176 3.77 5.18 -19.09
C THR A 176 5.14 4.51 -18.90
N SER A 177 6.19 5.09 -19.51
CA SER A 177 7.52 4.49 -19.56
C SER A 177 8.14 4.27 -18.19
N ASP A 178 7.89 5.18 -17.26
CA ASP A 178 8.49 5.20 -15.94
C ASP A 178 7.68 4.43 -14.89
N ALA A 179 6.46 3.98 -15.23
CA ALA A 179 5.64 3.19 -14.33
C ALA A 179 6.29 1.82 -14.08
N TRP A 180 6.33 1.42 -12.81
CA TRP A 180 6.97 0.17 -12.40
C TRP A 180 6.05 -0.74 -11.60
N LEU A 181 5.55 -0.27 -10.44
CA LEU A 181 4.71 -1.06 -9.55
C LEU A 181 3.37 -0.40 -9.31
N ILE A 182 2.34 -1.22 -9.21
CA ILE A 182 1.04 -0.79 -8.69
C ILE A 182 0.81 -1.46 -7.34
N VAL A 183 0.75 -0.66 -6.30
CA VAL A 183 0.54 -1.13 -4.92
C VAL A 183 -0.89 -0.84 -4.50
N PRO A 184 -1.71 -1.86 -4.22
CA PRO A 184 -3.08 -1.68 -3.77
C PRO A 184 -3.14 -1.19 -2.33
N LEU A 185 -4.01 -0.24 -2.06
CA LEU A 185 -4.33 0.27 -0.72
C LEU A 185 -5.67 -0.32 -0.29
N ILE A 186 -5.61 -1.43 0.44
CA ILE A 186 -6.79 -2.17 0.88
C ILE A 186 -7.16 -1.76 2.31
N HIS A 187 -8.42 -1.38 2.51
CA HIS A 187 -9.02 -1.11 3.80
C HIS A 187 -10.37 -1.83 3.90
N ASP A 188 -10.61 -2.55 5.00
CA ASP A 188 -11.84 -3.33 5.23
C ASP A 188 -12.26 -4.17 4.01
N GLU A 189 -11.30 -4.93 3.46
CA GLU A 189 -11.47 -5.83 2.29
C GLU A 189 -11.76 -5.13 0.96
N ARG A 190 -11.83 -3.81 0.92
CA ARG A 190 -12.10 -3.01 -0.29
C ARG A 190 -10.87 -2.23 -0.72
N LEU A 191 -10.75 -2.02 -2.01
CA LEU A 191 -9.73 -1.15 -2.56
C LEU A 191 -10.12 0.32 -2.29
N LEU A 192 -9.41 0.97 -1.36
CA LEU A 192 -9.53 2.39 -1.08
C LEU A 192 -8.85 3.24 -2.17
N GLY A 193 -7.77 2.72 -2.74
CA GLY A 193 -6.97 3.37 -3.74
C GLY A 193 -5.78 2.52 -4.14
N PHE A 194 -4.88 3.07 -4.92
CA PHE A 194 -3.62 2.43 -5.26
C PHE A 194 -2.54 3.48 -5.52
N VAL A 195 -1.28 3.08 -5.33
CA VAL A 195 -0.11 3.89 -5.64
C VAL A 195 0.60 3.28 -6.84
N MET A 196 0.86 4.09 -7.86
CA MET A 196 1.77 3.77 -8.94
C MET A 196 3.16 4.28 -8.57
N LEU A 197 4.10 3.38 -8.36
CA LEU A 197 5.50 3.70 -8.13
C LEU A 197 6.27 3.75 -9.44
N LEU A 198 7.19 4.70 -9.53
CA LEU A 198 8.05 4.91 -10.68
C LEU A 198 9.30 4.04 -10.58
N GLN A 199 10.01 3.90 -11.68
CA GLN A 199 11.24 3.13 -11.75
C GLN A 199 12.28 3.64 -10.75
N PRO A 200 13.03 2.74 -10.09
CA PRO A 200 14.12 3.12 -9.20
C PRO A 200 15.28 3.71 -10.03
N ARG A 201 16.09 4.53 -9.39
CA ARG A 201 17.28 5.14 -10.01
C ARG A 201 18.34 4.11 -10.40
N ALA A 202 18.42 3.01 -9.65
CA ALA A 202 19.28 1.87 -9.95
C ALA A 202 18.44 0.64 -10.30
N PRO A 203 18.85 -0.20 -11.28
CA PRO A 203 18.11 -1.41 -11.61
C PRO A 203 17.92 -2.31 -10.38
N GLN A 204 16.70 -2.54 -9.99
CA GLN A 204 16.35 -3.37 -8.84
C GLN A 204 15.31 -4.42 -9.23
N THR A 205 15.46 -5.62 -8.69
CA THR A 205 14.46 -6.69 -8.82
C THR A 205 13.72 -6.85 -7.51
N ILE A 206 12.39 -6.93 -7.59
CA ILE A 206 11.55 -7.16 -6.43
C ILE A 206 11.58 -8.64 -6.08
N ASN A 207 11.83 -8.91 -4.80
CA ASN A 207 11.69 -10.24 -4.22
C ASN A 207 10.33 -10.38 -3.53
N TRP A 208 10.05 -11.58 -3.02
CA TRP A 208 8.81 -11.85 -2.30
C TRP A 208 8.69 -11.04 -0.99
N GLU A 209 9.81 -10.72 -0.32
CA GLU A 209 9.86 -9.93 0.91
C GLU A 209 9.44 -8.49 0.64
N ASN A 210 9.94 -7.87 -0.42
CA ASN A 210 9.53 -6.52 -0.82
C ASN A 210 8.03 -6.46 -1.14
N ARG A 211 7.49 -7.48 -1.81
CA ARG A 211 6.05 -7.54 -2.13
C ARG A 211 5.19 -7.64 -0.87
N ASP A 212 5.61 -8.47 0.10
CA ASP A 212 4.89 -8.65 1.35
C ASP A 212 4.94 -7.38 2.21
N LEU A 213 6.09 -6.72 2.26
CA LEU A 213 6.25 -5.44 2.94
C LEU A 213 5.40 -4.33 2.29
N LEU A 214 5.42 -4.21 0.96
CA LEU A 214 4.57 -3.25 0.23
C LEU A 214 3.08 -3.47 0.48
N LYS A 215 2.62 -4.74 0.52
CA LYS A 215 1.24 -5.08 0.86
C LYS A 215 0.88 -4.64 2.28
N THR A 216 1.73 -4.97 3.24
CA THR A 216 1.48 -4.67 4.65
C THR A 216 1.47 -3.16 4.90
N VAL A 217 2.45 -2.45 4.34
CA VAL A 217 2.51 -0.97 4.40
C VAL A 217 1.35 -0.34 3.64
N GLY A 218 0.98 -0.89 2.48
CA GLY A 218 -0.19 -0.44 1.72
C GLY A 218 -1.50 -0.53 2.50
N MET A 219 -1.73 -1.62 3.23
CA MET A 219 -2.90 -1.77 4.13
C MET A 219 -2.87 -0.75 5.28
N GLN A 220 -1.70 -0.54 5.88
CA GLN A 220 -1.55 0.44 6.93
C GLN A 220 -1.78 1.87 6.43
N ALA A 221 -1.20 2.22 5.28
CA ALA A 221 -1.40 3.50 4.62
C ALA A 221 -2.88 3.73 4.26
N ALA A 222 -3.58 2.70 3.78
CA ALA A 222 -5.02 2.76 3.52
C ALA A 222 -5.81 3.07 4.79
N SER A 223 -5.45 2.48 5.94
CA SER A 223 -6.10 2.76 7.23
C SER A 223 -5.88 4.22 7.67
N TYR A 224 -4.66 4.76 7.53
CA TYR A 224 -4.40 6.16 7.83
C TYR A 224 -5.18 7.11 6.91
N LEU A 225 -5.25 6.81 5.61
CA LEU A 225 -6.02 7.60 4.64
C LEU A 225 -7.52 7.55 4.94
N ALA A 226 -8.07 6.37 5.25
CA ALA A 226 -9.47 6.22 5.61
C ALA A 226 -9.82 7.00 6.89
N LEU A 227 -8.96 6.93 7.91
CA LEU A 227 -9.13 7.70 9.14
C LEU A 227 -9.10 9.20 8.89
N ASN A 228 -8.16 9.66 8.05
CA ASN A 228 -8.07 11.08 7.69
C ASN A 228 -9.32 11.56 6.93
N GLN A 229 -9.81 10.77 5.96
CA GLN A 229 -11.04 11.09 5.23
C GLN A 229 -12.26 11.14 6.17
N ALA A 230 -12.37 10.21 7.11
CA ALA A 230 -13.44 10.20 8.10
C ALA A 230 -13.37 11.43 9.03
N ALA A 231 -12.16 11.84 9.43
CA ALA A 231 -11.95 13.02 10.27
C ALA A 231 -12.31 14.32 9.51
N GLU A 232 -11.92 14.43 8.23
CA GLU A 232 -12.28 15.56 7.36
C GLU A 232 -13.81 15.66 7.18
N ALA A 233 -14.47 14.54 6.87
CA ALA A 233 -15.93 14.49 6.70
C ALA A 233 -16.67 14.86 8.01
N LEU A 234 -16.17 14.40 9.16
CA LEU A 234 -16.75 14.78 10.46
C LEU A 234 -16.56 16.24 10.78
N ALA A 235 -15.41 16.82 10.45
CA ALA A 235 -15.15 18.26 10.64
C ALA A 235 -16.09 19.10 9.78
N GLU A 236 -16.28 18.73 8.52
CA GLU A 236 -17.21 19.39 7.60
C GLU A 236 -18.67 19.30 8.08
N ALA A 237 -19.10 18.11 8.52
CA ALA A 237 -20.44 17.91 9.07
C ALA A 237 -20.68 18.78 10.32
N ARG A 238 -19.71 18.87 11.23
CA ARG A 238 -19.78 19.73 12.41
C ARG A 238 -19.84 21.21 12.06
N GLN A 239 -19.05 21.64 11.09
CA GLN A 239 -19.09 23.01 10.61
C GLN A 239 -20.47 23.37 10.03
N PHE A 240 -21.03 22.47 9.23
CA PHE A 240 -22.37 22.63 8.65
C PHE A 240 -23.47 22.68 9.74
N GLU A 241 -23.39 21.81 10.75
CA GLU A 241 -24.32 21.83 11.90
C GLU A 241 -24.23 23.14 12.68
N GLY A 242 -23.00 23.62 12.93
CA GLY A 242 -22.77 24.93 13.58
C GLY A 242 -23.37 26.08 12.80
N PHE A 243 -23.19 26.10 11.48
CA PHE A 243 -23.77 27.10 10.59
C PHE A 243 -25.31 27.06 10.62
N ASN A 244 -25.90 25.88 10.54
CA ASN A 244 -27.37 25.73 10.60
C ASN A 244 -27.94 26.20 11.91
N ARG A 245 -27.29 25.89 13.05
CA ARG A 245 -27.72 26.36 14.37
C ARG A 245 -27.65 27.88 14.50
N LEU A 246 -26.55 28.48 14.05
CA LEU A 246 -26.38 29.93 14.04
C LEU A 246 -27.43 30.60 13.15
N SER A 247 -27.65 30.07 11.94
CA SER A 247 -28.65 30.60 11.00
C SER A 247 -30.07 30.55 11.58
N ALA A 248 -30.44 29.43 12.23
CA ALA A 248 -31.73 29.31 12.89
C ALA A 248 -31.92 30.34 14.01
N PHE A 249 -30.88 30.60 14.81
CA PHE A 249 -30.90 31.63 15.86
C PHE A 249 -31.08 33.04 15.28
N VAL A 250 -30.28 33.40 14.28
CA VAL A 250 -30.37 34.72 13.61
C VAL A 250 -31.74 34.92 12.97
N ILE A 251 -32.29 33.91 12.29
CA ILE A 251 -33.63 33.98 11.68
C ILE A 251 -34.72 34.20 12.74
N HIS A 252 -34.59 33.49 13.88
CA HIS A 252 -35.53 33.63 14.99
C HIS A 252 -35.53 35.05 15.55
N ASP A 253 -34.34 35.62 15.81
CA ASP A 253 -34.21 36.98 16.34
C ASP A 253 -34.67 38.02 15.33
N LEU A 254 -34.32 37.85 14.05
CA LEU A 254 -34.82 38.77 12.99
C LEU A 254 -36.34 38.72 12.87
N LYS A 255 -36.96 37.54 12.98
CA LYS A 255 -38.41 37.38 13.00
C LYS A 255 -39.03 38.12 14.19
N ASN A 256 -38.44 38.05 15.37
CA ASN A 256 -38.91 38.79 16.57
C ASN A 256 -38.79 40.27 16.40
N LEU A 257 -37.67 40.80 15.88
CA LEU A 257 -37.48 42.21 15.57
C LEU A 257 -38.48 42.71 14.53
N ILE A 258 -38.73 41.96 13.46
CA ILE A 258 -39.72 42.31 12.44
C ILE A 258 -41.14 42.36 13.06
N ALA A 259 -41.48 41.43 13.94
CA ALA A 259 -42.76 41.40 14.63
C ALA A 259 -42.95 42.64 15.54
N GLN A 260 -41.91 42.99 16.32
CA GLN A 260 -41.90 44.21 17.15
C GLN A 260 -42.05 45.48 16.33
N LEU A 261 -41.25 45.66 15.28
CA LEU A 261 -41.34 46.82 14.39
C LEU A 261 -42.69 46.91 13.67
N SER A 262 -43.28 45.78 13.27
CA SER A 262 -44.60 45.73 12.67
C SER A 262 -45.69 46.18 13.64
N LEU A 263 -45.56 45.78 14.92
CA LEU A 263 -46.49 46.21 15.97
C LEU A 263 -46.39 47.71 16.24
N VAL A 264 -45.16 48.25 16.33
CA VAL A 264 -44.92 49.70 16.47
C VAL A 264 -45.51 50.48 15.29
N ALA A 265 -45.25 50.02 14.04
CA ALA A 265 -45.78 50.66 12.84
C ALA A 265 -47.32 50.67 12.78
N LYS A 266 -47.97 49.55 13.17
CA LYS A 266 -49.43 49.44 13.19
C LYS A 266 -50.05 50.37 14.25
N ASN A 267 -49.44 50.46 15.41
CA ASN A 267 -49.92 51.32 16.50
C ASN A 267 -49.63 52.81 16.25
N ALA A 268 -48.56 53.15 15.55
CA ALA A 268 -48.21 54.49 15.18
C ALA A 268 -49.32 55.22 14.37
N ALA A 269 -50.08 54.48 13.55
CA ALA A 269 -51.20 55.02 12.79
C ALA A 269 -52.29 55.60 13.70
N ARG A 270 -52.44 55.12 14.96
CA ARG A 270 -53.46 55.51 15.92
C ARG A 270 -52.94 56.47 17.04
N HIS A 271 -51.63 56.25 17.39
CA HIS A 271 -51.07 56.88 18.62
C HIS A 271 -49.89 57.82 18.34
N LYS A 272 -49.60 58.21 17.08
CA LYS A 272 -48.47 59.03 16.67
C LYS A 272 -48.39 60.43 17.35
N HIS A 273 -49.46 60.88 17.99
CA HIS A 273 -49.52 62.17 18.71
C HIS A 273 -49.44 62.00 20.24
N ASN A 274 -49.33 60.77 20.76
CA ASN A 274 -49.13 60.46 22.18
C ASN A 274 -47.66 60.46 22.51
N PRO A 275 -47.15 61.40 23.37
CA PRO A 275 -45.74 61.44 23.74
C PRO A 275 -45.23 60.15 24.38
N GLU A 276 -46.02 59.52 25.27
CA GLU A 276 -45.65 58.26 25.92
C GLU A 276 -45.44 57.12 24.90
N PHE A 277 -46.30 57.04 23.87
CA PHE A 277 -46.11 56.09 22.78
C PHE A 277 -44.83 56.29 21.97
N ILE A 278 -44.47 57.58 21.74
CA ILE A 278 -43.24 57.89 20.99
C ILE A 278 -42.03 57.50 21.80
N ASP A 279 -41.99 57.75 23.11
CA ASP A 279 -40.88 57.39 23.98
C ASP A 279 -40.74 55.85 24.07
N ASP A 280 -41.85 55.14 24.22
CA ASP A 280 -41.85 53.65 24.23
C ASP A 280 -41.39 53.07 22.89
N ALA A 281 -41.89 53.62 21.77
CA ALA A 281 -41.47 53.18 20.43
C ALA A 281 -39.96 53.39 20.18
N VAL A 282 -39.44 54.56 20.61
CA VAL A 282 -38.00 54.82 20.47
C VAL A 282 -37.13 53.92 21.35
N SER A 283 -37.64 53.59 22.55
CA SER A 283 -36.91 52.67 23.44
C SER A 283 -36.95 51.21 22.97
N THR A 284 -37.91 50.86 22.12
CA THR A 284 -38.09 49.51 21.57
C THR A 284 -37.25 49.25 20.31
N ILE A 285 -36.89 50.29 19.56
CA ILE A 285 -36.06 50.24 18.35
C ILE A 285 -34.59 50.26 18.71
#